data_e934fa20563389f62ffe9b7adfa9922c
#
_entry.id   e934fa20563389f62ffe9b7adfa9922c
#
_cell.length_a   1.000
_cell.length_b   1.000
_cell.length_c   1.000
_cell.angle_alpha   90.00
_cell.angle_beta   90.00
_cell.angle_gamma   90.00
#
_symmetry.space_group_name_H-M   'P 1'
#
loop_
_entity.id
_entity.type
_entity.pdbx_description
1 polymer ?
#
loop_
_entity_poly.entity_id
_entity_poly.type
_entity_poly.pdbx_seq_one_letter_code
_entity_poly.pdbx_strand_id
1 'polypeptide(L)' 'MKKLSIEDIDFEFIPASVLQDVDKRIADWRAAGGKDNDQYVQQQLRYLKRTEKLCKQSANQEE' A
#
# COMPACT_ATOMS: atom_id res chain seq x y z
N MET A 1 -5.76 17.64 4.51
CA MET A 1 -5.38 16.29 4.82
C MET A 1 -4.17 15.87 4.09
N LYS A 2 -3.34 15.10 4.75
CA LYS A 2 -2.08 14.70 4.17
C LYS A 2 -2.27 13.48 3.28
N LYS A 3 -1.71 13.50 2.11
CA LYS A 3 -1.78 12.34 1.23
C LYS A 3 -0.73 11.32 1.63
N LEU A 4 -1.05 10.06 1.47
CA LEU A 4 -0.09 9.01 1.73
C LEU A 4 0.92 8.93 0.61
N SER A 5 2.11 8.50 0.97
CA SER A 5 3.14 8.23 -0.03
C SER A 5 3.77 6.90 0.30
N ILE A 6 4.60 6.41 -0.60
CA ILE A 6 5.27 5.14 -0.39
C ILE A 6 6.10 5.16 0.88
N GLU A 7 6.64 6.31 1.24
CA GLU A 7 7.46 6.42 2.42
C GLU A 7 6.68 6.25 3.72
N ASP A 8 5.35 6.38 3.65
CA ASP A 8 4.52 6.20 4.82
C ASP A 8 4.22 4.74 5.10
N ILE A 9 4.64 3.84 4.24
CA ILE A 9 4.34 2.43 4.35
C ILE A 9 5.58 1.67 4.83
N ASP A 10 5.40 0.82 5.84
CA ASP A 10 6.48 0.00 6.33
C ASP A 10 6.38 -1.35 5.64
N PHE A 11 7.16 -1.53 4.60
CA PHE A 11 7.06 -2.72 3.76
C PHE A 11 7.49 -4.00 4.46
N GLU A 12 8.17 -3.89 5.57
CA GLU A 12 8.56 -5.07 6.31
C GLU A 12 7.34 -5.84 6.82
N PHE A 13 6.25 -5.14 7.06
CA PHE A 13 5.05 -5.76 7.60
C PHE A 13 4.03 -6.10 6.52
N ILE A 14 4.40 -6.00 5.26
CA ILE A 14 3.47 -6.29 4.18
C ILE A 14 3.91 -7.53 3.44
N PRO A 15 3.03 -8.54 3.29
CA PRO A 15 3.39 -9.75 2.57
C PRO A 15 3.79 -9.45 1.13
N ALA A 16 4.77 -10.18 0.62
CA ALA A 16 5.25 -9.95 -0.73
C ALA A 16 4.15 -10.09 -1.77
N SER A 17 3.22 -11.03 -1.56
CA SER A 17 2.13 -11.22 -2.52
C SER A 17 1.25 -9.98 -2.62
N VAL A 18 1.04 -9.29 -1.49
CA VAL A 18 0.24 -8.07 -1.49
C VAL A 18 1.00 -6.96 -2.21
N LEU A 19 2.30 -6.86 -1.95
CA LEU A 19 3.11 -5.84 -2.59
C LEU A 19 3.14 -6.04 -4.11
N GLN A 20 3.28 -7.27 -4.55
CA GLN A 20 3.33 -7.55 -5.97
C GLN A 20 2.00 -7.22 -6.64
N ASP A 21 0.90 -7.52 -5.98
CA ASP A 21 -0.42 -7.25 -6.52
C ASP A 21 -0.66 -5.75 -6.66
N VAL A 22 -0.31 -4.98 -5.64
CA VAL A 22 -0.49 -3.53 -5.67
C VAL A 22 0.46 -2.91 -6.69
N ASP A 23 1.68 -3.37 -6.75
CA ASP A 23 2.65 -2.85 -7.70
C ASP A 23 2.17 -3.06 -9.13
N LYS A 24 1.60 -4.22 -9.41
CA LYS A 24 1.08 -4.50 -10.73
C LYS A 24 -0.09 -3.58 -11.06
N ARG A 25 -0.97 -3.35 -10.12
CA ARG A 25 -2.12 -2.47 -10.33
C ARG A 25 -1.67 -1.06 -10.64
N ILE A 26 -0.68 -0.56 -9.90
CA ILE A 26 -0.19 0.79 -10.11
C ILE A 26 0.52 0.88 -11.48
N ALA A 27 1.28 -0.15 -11.83
CA ALA A 27 1.97 -0.17 -13.12
C ALA A 27 0.95 -0.14 -14.27
N ASP A 28 -0.13 -0.91 -14.14
CA ASP A 28 -1.18 -0.92 -15.16
C ASP A 28 -1.85 0.44 -15.24
N TRP A 29 -2.06 1.08 -14.10
CA TRP A 29 -2.68 2.39 -14.04
C TRP A 29 -1.83 3.44 -14.74
N ARG A 30 -0.52 3.40 -14.50
CA ARG A 30 0.40 4.33 -15.16
C ARG A 30 0.44 4.09 -16.66
N ALA A 31 0.41 2.82 -17.07
CA ALA A 31 0.43 2.49 -18.48
C ALA A 31 -0.83 2.99 -19.19
N ALA A 32 -1.94 3.09 -18.45
CA ALA A 32 -3.17 3.61 -19.00
C ALA A 32 -3.26 5.13 -18.94
N GLY A 33 -2.21 5.80 -18.47
CA GLY A 33 -2.19 7.25 -18.42
C GLY A 33 -2.47 7.86 -17.06
N GLY A 34 -2.56 7.05 -16.01
CA GLY A 34 -2.81 7.57 -14.67
C GLY A 34 -1.59 8.27 -14.09
N LYS A 35 -1.82 9.09 -13.08
CA LYS A 35 -0.75 9.82 -12.43
C LYS A 35 -0.55 9.33 -11.01
N ASP A 36 0.68 9.46 -10.51
CA ASP A 36 1.04 8.94 -9.22
C ASP A 36 0.28 9.53 -8.05
N ASN A 37 -0.16 10.76 -8.15
CA ASN A 37 -0.89 11.39 -7.07
C ASN A 37 -2.39 11.34 -7.28
N ASP A 38 -2.85 10.47 -8.14
CA ASP A 38 -4.26 10.33 -8.41
C ASP A 38 -4.94 9.59 -7.27
N GLN A 39 -6.23 9.74 -7.18
CA GLN A 39 -7.01 9.09 -6.14
C GLN A 39 -6.87 7.57 -6.18
N TYR A 40 -6.73 7.00 -7.36
CA TYR A 40 -6.56 5.56 -7.49
C TYR A 40 -5.30 5.09 -6.76
N VAL A 41 -4.20 5.81 -6.93
CA VAL A 41 -2.94 5.45 -6.28
C VAL A 41 -3.10 5.63 -4.77
N GLN A 42 -3.80 6.67 -4.32
CA GLN A 42 -4.04 6.88 -2.90
C GLN A 42 -4.84 5.73 -2.29
N GLN A 43 -5.78 5.18 -3.04
CA GLN A 43 -6.54 4.03 -2.56
C GLN A 43 -5.63 2.82 -2.36
N GLN A 44 -4.69 2.60 -3.27
CA GLN A 44 -3.76 1.48 -3.13
C GLN A 44 -2.84 1.69 -1.92
N LEU A 45 -2.38 2.90 -1.70
CA LEU A 45 -1.54 3.20 -0.56
C LEU A 45 -2.30 3.03 0.76
N ARG A 46 -3.57 3.40 0.80
CA ARG A 46 -4.40 3.19 1.98
C ARG A 46 -4.55 1.70 2.27
N TYR A 47 -4.71 0.91 1.23
CA TYR A 47 -4.82 -0.53 1.38
C TYR A 47 -3.54 -1.09 1.99
N LEU A 48 -2.39 -0.66 1.50
CA LEU A 48 -1.11 -1.09 2.04
C LEU A 48 -0.95 -0.66 3.49
N LYS A 49 -1.33 0.57 3.80
CA LYS A 49 -1.21 1.07 5.17
C LYS A 49 -2.10 0.28 6.12
N ARG A 50 -3.28 -0.07 5.68
CA ARG A 50 -4.19 -0.87 6.49
C ARG A 50 -3.61 -2.26 6.71
N THR A 51 -3.03 -2.86 5.67
CA THR A 51 -2.42 -4.18 5.78
C THR A 51 -1.25 -4.14 6.77
N GLU A 52 -0.42 -3.12 6.67
CA GLU A 52 0.69 -2.93 7.59
C GLU A 52 0.19 -2.88 9.03
N LYS A 53 -0.84 -2.10 9.27
CA LYS A 53 -1.37 -1.93 10.60
C LYS A 53 -1.94 -3.24 11.14
N LEU A 54 -2.64 -3.99 10.32
CA LEU A 54 -3.20 -5.26 10.75
C LEU A 54 -2.09 -6.27 11.05
N CYS A 55 -1.05 -6.29 10.25
CA CYS A 55 0.07 -7.19 10.50
C CYS A 55 0.80 -6.81 11.79
N LYS A 56 0.95 -5.54 12.06
CA LYS A 56 1.58 -5.09 13.29
C LYS A 56 0.73 -5.48 14.51
N GLN A 57 -0.58 -5.31 14.39
CA GLN A 57 -1.46 -5.67 15.49
C GLN A 57 -1.41 -7.16 15.76
N SER A 58 -1.37 -7.95 14.70
CA SER A 58 -1.29 -9.38 14.85
C SER A 58 -0.03 -9.80 15.57
N ALA A 59 1.09 -9.19 15.23
CA ALA A 59 2.35 -9.49 15.89
C ALA A 59 2.30 -9.08 17.36
N ASN A 60 1.66 -7.98 17.67
CA ASN A 60 1.57 -7.52 19.03
C ASN A 60 0.62 -8.35 19.89
N GLN A 61 -0.35 -8.95 19.28
CA GLN A 61 -1.28 -9.76 20.02
C GLN A 61 -0.77 -11.09 20.41
N GLU A 62 0.39 -11.42 19.95
CA GLU A 62 0.95 -12.64 20.23
C GLU A 62 1.35 -12.77 21.57
N GLU A 63 1.58 -12.03 22.35
CA GLU A 63 2.04 -12.19 23.62
C GLU A 63 1.48 -13.12 24.43
#